data_4ab73c1f8a6b00718dbc4996bfac7839
#
_entry.id   4ab73c1f8a6b00718dbc4996bfac7839
#
_cell.length_a   1.000
_cell.length_b   1.000
_cell.length_c   1.000
_cell.angle_alpha   90.00
_cell.angle_beta   90.00
_cell.angle_gamma   90.00
#
_symmetry.space_group_name_H-M   'P 1'
#
loop_
_entity.id
_entity.type
_entity.pdbx_description
1 polymer ?
#
loop_
_entity_poly.entity_id
_entity_poly.type
_entity_poly.pdbx_seq_one_letter_code
_entity_poly.pdbx_strand_id
1 'polypeptide(L)'
;MKYRYATGAAVLSLCLGAAVVQAQGYYYLPPDAGPEFRFGIGPSFFEDGRFTQFGGPVSSKVDYDTGLAFDAALGWNFNKYVAADFETGFIGAKINNVPGFTSDNSRLYNVPFLFNVTLSCPIPRTNLIPYVGAGVGVADVVFDTDNFNDGVTTVTGSENNVVFAGQIFAGLRFQLTGHLSVDLGYKYFATGDPTFSYPPSPNFDVGFRGARTHSVLAALRFDF
;
A
#
# COMPACT_ATOMS: atom_id res chain seq x y z
N MET A 1 -25.20 -0.73 -13.79
CA MET A 1 -25.84 -0.69 -12.48
C MET A 1 -25.02 0.22 -11.58
N LYS A 2 -25.65 1.25 -10.99
CA LYS A 2 -24.95 2.39 -10.35
C LYS A 2 -24.59 2.04 -8.91
N TYR A 3 -23.31 1.97 -8.56
CA TYR A 3 -22.85 2.17 -7.18
C TYR A 3 -21.99 3.45 -7.16
N ARG A 4 -22.61 4.52 -6.70
CA ARG A 4 -21.98 5.84 -6.51
C ARG A 4 -21.80 6.10 -5.02
N TYR A 5 -20.55 6.29 -4.62
CA TYR A 5 -20.04 7.16 -3.54
C TYR A 5 -20.75 7.14 -2.17
N ALA A 6 -20.23 6.34 -1.26
CA ALA A 6 -20.48 6.46 0.19
C ALA A 6 -19.23 6.23 1.05
N THR A 7 -18.03 6.51 0.55
CA THR A 7 -16.76 6.20 1.28
C THR A 7 -16.15 7.39 2.03
N GLY A 8 -16.66 8.61 1.84
CA GLY A 8 -16.09 9.79 2.51
C GLY A 8 -16.63 10.08 3.92
N ALA A 9 -17.79 9.57 4.27
CA ALA A 9 -18.46 9.91 5.54
C ALA A 9 -18.15 8.94 6.70
N ALA A 10 -17.64 7.76 6.39
CA ALA A 10 -17.40 6.70 7.40
C ALA A 10 -16.17 6.97 8.28
N VAL A 11 -15.16 7.67 7.79
CA VAL A 11 -13.93 7.92 8.54
C VAL A 11 -14.13 8.99 9.63
N LEU A 12 -14.96 9.99 9.39
CA LEU A 12 -15.28 11.02 10.40
C LEU A 12 -16.21 10.50 11.50
N SER A 13 -17.06 9.50 11.21
CA SER A 13 -17.98 8.90 12.18
C SER A 13 -17.31 7.93 13.15
N LEU A 14 -16.14 7.38 12.82
CA LEU A 14 -15.39 6.49 13.72
C LEU A 14 -14.79 7.21 14.94
N CYS A 15 -14.50 8.49 14.82
CA CYS A 15 -14.07 9.30 15.98
C CYS A 15 -15.22 9.64 16.96
N LEU A 16 -16.48 9.55 16.52
CA LEU A 16 -17.65 9.94 17.29
C LEU A 16 -18.42 8.76 17.92
N GLY A 17 -18.12 7.51 17.56
CA GLY A 17 -18.90 6.33 17.94
C GLY A 17 -18.23 5.35 18.89
N ALA A 18 -17.07 5.65 19.47
CA ALA A 18 -16.39 4.77 20.41
C ALA A 18 -17.11 4.76 21.75
N ALA A 19 -18.15 3.93 21.86
CA ALA A 19 -18.78 3.61 23.13
C ALA A 19 -17.75 3.04 24.11
N VAL A 20 -17.66 3.66 25.27
CA VAL A 20 -16.77 3.39 26.38
C VAL A 20 -16.90 1.93 26.82
N VAL A 21 -15.94 1.09 26.48
CA VAL A 21 -15.70 -0.17 27.17
C VAL A 21 -14.85 0.17 28.39
N GLN A 22 -15.48 0.26 29.58
CA GLN A 22 -14.75 0.37 30.83
C GLN A 22 -14.10 -0.96 31.19
N ALA A 23 -12.85 -1.13 30.78
CA ALA A 23 -11.97 -2.09 31.41
C ALA A 23 -11.14 -1.32 32.45
N GLN A 24 -11.21 -1.69 33.71
CA GLN A 24 -10.27 -1.21 34.75
C GLN A 24 -8.91 -1.84 34.44
N GLY A 25 -8.07 -1.13 33.69
CA GLY A 25 -6.74 -1.54 33.29
C GLY A 25 -5.78 -0.33 33.31
N TYR A 26 -4.51 -0.58 33.42
CA TYR A 26 -3.49 0.45 33.24
C TYR A 26 -3.60 1.02 31.82
N TYR A 27 -3.76 2.35 31.72
CA TYR A 27 -3.75 3.03 30.44
C TYR A 27 -2.32 3.42 30.11
N TYR A 28 -1.83 2.91 28.99
CA TYR A 28 -0.55 3.31 28.46
C TYR A 28 -0.75 4.45 27.46
N LEU A 29 -0.04 5.55 27.67
CA LEU A 29 0.05 6.60 26.67
C LEU A 29 1.38 6.43 25.93
N PRO A 30 1.40 6.63 24.62
CA PRO A 30 2.67 6.68 23.88
C PRO A 30 3.50 7.85 24.40
N PRO A 31 4.82 7.83 24.21
CA PRO A 31 5.68 8.97 24.51
C PRO A 31 5.15 10.24 23.81
N ASP A 32 5.28 11.38 24.49
CA ASP A 32 4.80 12.65 23.92
C ASP A 32 5.56 13.07 22.66
N ALA A 33 6.84 12.72 22.54
CA ALA A 33 7.66 12.90 21.36
C ALA A 33 8.83 11.90 21.37
N GLY A 34 9.28 11.46 20.20
CA GLY A 34 10.41 10.55 20.09
C GLY A 34 10.44 9.79 18.77
N PRO A 35 11.52 9.04 18.52
CA PRO A 35 11.62 8.19 17.35
C PRO A 35 10.65 7.02 17.44
N GLU A 36 10.20 6.58 16.25
CA GLU A 36 9.33 5.41 16.12
C GLU A 36 9.82 4.48 15.01
N PHE A 37 9.56 3.19 15.19
CA PHE A 37 9.75 2.16 14.20
C PHE A 37 8.47 1.36 14.05
N ARG A 38 8.04 1.10 12.81
CA ARG A 38 6.88 0.28 12.52
C ARG A 38 7.24 -0.80 11.49
N PHE A 39 6.68 -1.99 11.67
CA PHE A 39 6.72 -3.07 10.71
C PHE A 39 5.33 -3.69 10.56
N GLY A 40 4.83 -3.78 9.33
CA GLY A 40 3.49 -4.28 9.02
C GLY A 40 3.50 -5.33 7.92
N ILE A 41 2.52 -6.24 7.98
CA ILE A 41 2.30 -7.28 6.98
C ILE A 41 0.81 -7.58 6.83
N GLY A 42 0.39 -7.93 5.63
CA GLY A 42 -0.99 -8.37 5.37
C GLY A 42 -1.32 -8.57 3.90
N PRO A 43 -2.55 -9.01 3.60
CA PRO A 43 -3.01 -9.19 2.24
C PRO A 43 -3.16 -7.86 1.51
N SER A 44 -2.91 -7.92 0.20
CA SER A 44 -3.05 -6.81 -0.75
C SER A 44 -3.95 -7.22 -1.89
N PHE A 45 -4.87 -6.35 -2.27
CA PHE A 45 -5.85 -6.53 -3.33
C PHE A 45 -5.62 -5.45 -4.37
N PHE A 46 -5.21 -5.85 -5.56
CA PHE A 46 -5.04 -4.94 -6.69
C PHE A 46 -6.39 -4.67 -7.34
N GLU A 47 -6.67 -3.41 -7.67
CA GLU A 47 -7.78 -3.10 -8.58
C GLU A 47 -7.45 -3.65 -9.96
N ASP A 48 -8.48 -3.97 -10.74
CA ASP A 48 -8.32 -4.38 -12.14
C ASP A 48 -7.48 -3.35 -12.89
N GLY A 49 -6.33 -3.79 -13.39
CA GLY A 49 -5.39 -2.98 -14.14
C GLY A 49 -5.78 -2.84 -15.60
N ARG A 50 -5.02 -2.01 -16.31
CA ARG A 50 -5.09 -1.90 -17.76
C ARG A 50 -3.69 -2.02 -18.35
N PHE A 51 -3.53 -2.93 -19.27
CA PHE A 51 -2.37 -3.08 -20.12
C PHE A 51 -2.50 -2.11 -21.30
N THR A 52 -1.51 -1.26 -21.49
CA THR A 52 -1.63 -0.09 -22.38
C THR A 52 -0.68 -0.11 -23.57
N GLN A 53 0.43 -0.88 -23.50
CA GLN A 53 1.44 -0.91 -24.53
C GLN A 53 2.14 -2.27 -24.61
N PHE A 54 2.32 -2.79 -25.84
CA PHE A 54 3.12 -3.97 -26.17
C PHE A 54 3.76 -3.78 -27.55
N GLY A 55 4.94 -3.10 -27.57
CA GLY A 55 5.56 -2.62 -28.80
C GLY A 55 4.75 -1.57 -29.58
N GLY A 56 3.46 -1.44 -29.27
CA GLY A 56 2.49 -0.51 -29.81
C GLY A 56 1.30 -0.34 -28.88
N PRO A 57 0.35 0.59 -29.15
CA PRO A 57 -0.79 0.83 -28.29
C PRO A 57 -1.70 -0.41 -28.20
N VAL A 58 -2.01 -0.84 -26.97
CA VAL A 58 -2.95 -1.94 -26.67
C VAL A 58 -3.93 -1.47 -25.60
N SER A 59 -5.08 -2.13 -25.47
CA SER A 59 -5.98 -1.90 -24.36
C SER A 59 -6.59 -3.21 -23.92
N SER A 60 -5.99 -3.83 -22.93
CA SER A 60 -6.48 -5.08 -22.34
C SER A 60 -6.61 -4.95 -20.83
N LYS A 61 -7.56 -5.67 -20.26
CA LYS A 61 -7.76 -5.72 -18.82
C LYS A 61 -6.68 -6.62 -18.20
N VAL A 62 -6.21 -6.27 -17.02
CA VAL A 62 -5.31 -7.10 -16.23
C VAL A 62 -6.01 -7.52 -14.96
N ASP A 63 -6.15 -8.81 -14.75
CA ASP A 63 -6.69 -9.37 -13.53
C ASP A 63 -5.53 -9.86 -12.65
N TYR A 64 -5.58 -9.50 -11.37
CA TYR A 64 -4.57 -9.86 -10.38
C TYR A 64 -5.12 -10.82 -9.35
N ASP A 65 -4.28 -11.73 -8.89
CA ASP A 65 -4.56 -12.54 -7.70
C ASP A 65 -4.41 -11.70 -6.42
N THR A 66 -4.94 -12.22 -5.31
CA THR A 66 -4.65 -11.65 -3.99
C THR A 66 -3.15 -11.70 -3.73
N GLY A 67 -2.59 -10.56 -3.43
CA GLY A 67 -1.17 -10.36 -3.18
C GLY A 67 -0.82 -10.26 -1.70
N LEU A 68 0.44 -9.94 -1.47
CA LEU A 68 1.01 -9.68 -0.16
C LEU A 68 1.57 -8.26 -0.13
N ALA A 69 1.38 -7.59 1.01
CA ALA A 69 2.05 -6.35 1.33
C ALA A 69 2.79 -6.48 2.65
N PHE A 70 3.99 -5.93 2.71
CA PHE A 70 4.66 -5.61 3.97
C PHE A 70 5.25 -4.21 3.89
N ASP A 71 5.35 -3.55 5.03
CA ASP A 71 5.98 -2.25 5.16
C ASP A 71 6.88 -2.17 6.40
N ALA A 72 7.88 -1.30 6.30
CA ALA A 72 8.71 -0.89 7.41
C ALA A 72 8.85 0.63 7.37
N ALA A 73 8.70 1.29 8.50
CA ALA A 73 8.78 2.74 8.59
C ALA A 73 9.64 3.17 9.78
N LEU A 74 10.42 4.20 9.57
CA LEU A 74 11.18 4.91 10.59
C LEU A 74 10.68 6.35 10.64
N GLY A 75 10.34 6.82 11.82
CA GLY A 75 9.70 8.10 11.95
C GLY A 75 9.99 8.82 13.27
N TRP A 76 9.29 9.91 13.43
CA TRP A 76 9.33 10.74 14.60
C TRP A 76 7.91 11.16 15.01
N ASN A 77 7.55 10.88 16.24
CA ASN A 77 6.38 11.44 16.90
C ASN A 77 6.72 12.86 17.36
N PHE A 78 6.08 13.88 16.81
CA PHE A 78 6.22 15.28 17.26
C PHE A 78 5.45 15.51 18.56
N ASN A 79 4.35 14.80 18.70
CA ASN A 79 3.51 14.74 19.89
C ASN A 79 2.56 13.53 19.74
N LYS A 80 1.72 13.30 20.74
CA LYS A 80 0.73 12.20 20.73
C LYS A 80 -0.33 12.26 19.61
N TYR A 81 -0.38 13.35 18.85
CA TYR A 81 -1.37 13.54 17.76
C TYR A 81 -0.74 13.52 16.36
N VAL A 82 0.54 13.87 16.22
CA VAL A 82 1.16 14.06 14.92
C VAL A 82 2.51 13.35 14.87
N ALA A 83 2.67 12.53 13.84
CA ALA A 83 3.92 11.87 13.50
C ALA A 83 4.24 12.03 12.02
N ALA A 84 5.51 11.90 11.67
CA ALA A 84 5.96 11.75 10.28
C ALA A 84 6.98 10.64 10.20
N ASP A 85 6.91 9.87 9.12
CA ASP A 85 7.80 8.72 8.89
C ASP A 85 8.22 8.60 7.42
N PHE A 86 9.33 7.91 7.23
CA PHE A 86 9.77 7.39 5.95
C PHE A 86 9.46 5.90 5.92
N GLU A 87 8.69 5.50 4.91
CA GLU A 87 8.23 4.13 4.74
C GLU A 87 8.82 3.54 3.47
N THR A 88 9.25 2.29 3.56
CA THR A 88 9.53 1.41 2.42
C THR A 88 8.87 0.06 2.65
N GLY A 89 8.82 -0.77 1.61
CA GLY A 89 8.19 -2.08 1.73
C GLY A 89 8.06 -2.80 0.40
N PHE A 90 7.07 -3.65 0.32
CA PHE A 90 6.77 -4.47 -0.84
C PHE A 90 5.28 -4.67 -0.97
N ILE A 91 4.75 -4.47 -2.17
CA ILE A 91 3.36 -4.75 -2.51
C ILE A 91 3.36 -5.52 -3.82
N GLY A 92 3.03 -6.79 -3.80
CA GLY A 92 3.14 -7.64 -4.98
C GLY A 92 1.95 -8.57 -5.17
N ALA A 93 1.62 -8.84 -6.44
CA ALA A 93 0.63 -9.82 -6.83
C ALA A 93 1.04 -10.53 -8.13
N LYS A 94 0.51 -11.74 -8.31
CA LYS A 94 0.59 -12.46 -9.57
C LYS A 94 -0.46 -11.91 -10.53
N ILE A 95 -0.09 -11.81 -11.80
CA ILE A 95 -1.03 -11.53 -12.89
C ILE A 95 -1.72 -12.86 -13.22
N ASN A 96 -3.04 -12.88 -13.05
CA ASN A 96 -3.85 -14.06 -13.30
C ASN A 96 -4.23 -14.19 -14.77
N ASN A 97 -4.70 -13.10 -15.38
CA ASN A 97 -5.15 -13.11 -16.77
C ASN A 97 -4.99 -11.75 -17.45
N VAL A 98 -4.56 -11.79 -18.71
CA VAL A 98 -4.59 -10.65 -19.64
C VAL A 98 -5.21 -11.13 -20.93
N PRO A 99 -6.45 -10.77 -21.26
CA PRO A 99 -7.13 -11.23 -22.48
C PRO A 99 -6.33 -10.91 -23.75
N GLY A 100 -6.09 -11.94 -24.58
CA GLY A 100 -5.30 -11.83 -25.80
C GLY A 100 -3.80 -12.08 -25.60
N PHE A 101 -3.37 -12.39 -24.39
CA PHE A 101 -1.98 -12.71 -24.08
C PHE A 101 -1.87 -14.02 -23.30
N THR A 102 -0.79 -14.74 -23.55
CA THR A 102 -0.35 -15.83 -22.66
C THR A 102 0.57 -15.23 -21.62
N SER A 103 0.27 -15.51 -20.35
CA SER A 103 0.99 -14.93 -19.21
C SER A 103 1.35 -16.05 -18.24
N ASP A 104 2.54 -16.61 -18.41
CA ASP A 104 3.06 -17.63 -17.51
C ASP A 104 3.91 -16.97 -16.43
N ASN A 105 3.58 -17.23 -15.16
CA ASN A 105 4.32 -16.80 -13.98
C ASN A 105 4.64 -15.29 -13.93
N SER A 106 3.75 -14.46 -14.50
CA SER A 106 3.93 -13.02 -14.54
C SER A 106 3.51 -12.38 -13.22
N ARG A 107 4.32 -11.47 -12.73
CA ARG A 107 4.13 -10.79 -11.44
C ARG A 107 4.42 -9.31 -11.56
N LEU A 108 3.67 -8.53 -10.80
CA LEU A 108 3.89 -7.10 -10.65
C LEU A 108 4.21 -6.80 -9.19
N TYR A 109 5.33 -6.13 -8.98
CA TYR A 109 5.80 -5.72 -7.68
C TYR A 109 5.93 -4.20 -7.60
N ASN A 110 5.63 -3.65 -6.45
CA ASN A 110 5.87 -2.24 -6.13
C ASN A 110 6.72 -2.17 -4.87
N VAL A 111 7.85 -1.49 -4.95
CA VAL A 111 8.72 -1.17 -3.81
C VAL A 111 8.58 0.32 -3.54
N PRO A 112 7.71 0.74 -2.61
CA PRO A 112 7.47 2.14 -2.31
C PRO A 112 8.60 2.75 -1.48
N PHE A 113 8.85 4.04 -1.69
CA PHE A 113 9.68 4.92 -0.87
C PHE A 113 8.88 6.19 -0.63
N LEU A 114 8.22 6.28 0.52
CA LEU A 114 7.21 7.29 0.81
C LEU A 114 7.54 8.06 2.08
N PHE A 115 7.24 9.35 2.06
CA PHE A 115 7.18 10.17 3.24
C PHE A 115 5.73 10.32 3.67
N ASN A 116 5.42 9.94 4.90
CA ASN A 116 4.08 9.93 5.46
C ASN A 116 3.92 10.98 6.56
N VAL A 117 2.69 11.44 6.70
CA VAL A 117 2.21 12.18 7.88
C VAL A 117 1.02 11.44 8.45
N THR A 118 1.07 11.20 9.76
CA THR A 118 0.02 10.50 10.51
C THR A 118 -0.60 11.42 11.56
N LEU A 119 -1.92 11.43 11.59
CA LEU A 119 -2.72 12.08 12.61
C LEU A 119 -3.37 11.02 13.48
N SER A 120 -3.12 11.07 14.78
CA SER A 120 -3.62 10.13 15.79
C SER A 120 -4.59 10.82 16.74
N CYS A 121 -5.59 10.08 17.20
CA CYS A 121 -6.59 10.58 18.15
C CYS A 121 -6.70 9.64 19.36
N PRO A 122 -5.81 9.75 20.37
CA PRO A 122 -5.88 8.91 21.56
C PRO A 122 -7.21 9.07 22.28
N ILE A 123 -7.93 7.97 22.50
CA ILE A 123 -9.20 7.98 23.21
C ILE A 123 -8.92 7.96 24.72
N PRO A 124 -9.36 8.98 25.48
CA PRO A 124 -9.10 9.06 26.91
C PRO A 124 -9.56 7.82 27.67
N ARG A 125 -8.76 7.35 28.62
CA ARG A 125 -9.04 6.17 29.45
C ARG A 125 -9.18 4.85 28.67
N THR A 126 -8.56 4.77 27.50
CA THR A 126 -8.46 3.53 26.71
C THR A 126 -7.05 3.40 26.15
N ASN A 127 -6.68 2.19 25.73
CA ASN A 127 -5.44 1.94 25.00
C ASN A 127 -5.64 2.02 23.47
N LEU A 128 -6.79 2.51 23.01
CA LEU A 128 -7.14 2.62 21.59
C LEU A 128 -6.80 4.01 21.05
N ILE A 129 -6.12 4.02 19.91
CA ILE A 129 -5.70 5.23 19.23
C ILE A 129 -6.07 5.09 17.75
N PRO A 130 -7.24 5.58 17.33
CA PRO A 130 -7.55 5.74 15.92
C PRO A 130 -6.54 6.66 15.24
N TYR A 131 -6.17 6.34 14.01
CA TYR A 131 -5.27 7.17 13.22
C TYR A 131 -5.67 7.22 11.75
N VAL A 132 -5.25 8.29 11.09
CA VAL A 132 -5.35 8.48 9.66
C VAL A 132 -4.07 9.14 9.16
N GLY A 133 -3.66 8.83 7.95
CA GLY A 133 -2.48 9.45 7.38
C GLY A 133 -2.48 9.42 5.86
N ALA A 134 -1.51 10.14 5.31
CA ALA A 134 -1.25 10.18 3.89
C ALA A 134 0.25 10.26 3.64
N GLY A 135 0.68 9.76 2.50
CA GLY A 135 2.08 9.77 2.09
C GLY A 135 2.24 9.97 0.60
N VAL A 136 3.39 10.53 0.25
CA VAL A 136 3.80 10.75 -1.15
C VAL A 136 5.26 10.41 -1.33
N GLY A 137 5.63 10.01 -2.54
CA GLY A 137 7.00 9.67 -2.89
C GLY A 137 7.09 8.98 -4.24
N VAL A 138 7.92 7.97 -4.33
CA VAL A 138 8.12 7.18 -5.55
C VAL A 138 7.94 5.69 -5.25
N ALA A 139 7.68 4.91 -6.27
CA ALA A 139 7.73 3.46 -6.22
C ALA A 139 8.56 2.92 -7.38
N ASP A 140 9.42 1.97 -7.07
CA ASP A 140 10.05 1.13 -8.08
C ASP A 140 9.08 0.01 -8.42
N VAL A 141 8.52 0.05 -9.63
CA VAL A 141 7.58 -0.95 -10.14
C VAL A 141 8.35 -1.94 -10.97
N VAL A 142 8.28 -3.21 -10.61
CA VAL A 142 8.98 -4.30 -11.29
C VAL A 142 7.95 -5.21 -11.93
N PHE A 143 8.11 -5.43 -13.24
CA PHE A 143 7.37 -6.45 -13.99
C PHE A 143 8.30 -7.62 -14.28
N ASP A 144 7.96 -8.77 -13.72
CA ASP A 144 8.73 -10.01 -13.85
C ASP A 144 7.88 -11.08 -14.53
N THR A 145 8.41 -11.70 -15.59
CA THR A 145 7.69 -12.70 -16.37
C THR A 145 8.60 -13.76 -16.98
N ASP A 146 8.18 -15.02 -16.90
CA ASP A 146 8.85 -16.10 -17.59
C ASP A 146 8.43 -16.20 -19.07
N ASN A 147 7.17 -15.84 -19.36
CA ASN A 147 6.60 -15.88 -20.72
C ASN A 147 5.38 -14.98 -20.80
N PHE A 148 5.52 -13.84 -21.46
CA PHE A 148 4.41 -12.95 -21.77
C PHE A 148 4.39 -12.71 -23.27
N ASN A 149 3.36 -13.23 -23.97
CA ASN A 149 3.29 -13.14 -25.42
C ASN A 149 1.87 -12.95 -25.97
N ASP A 150 1.80 -12.35 -27.18
CA ASP A 150 0.59 -12.11 -27.96
C ASP A 150 0.38 -13.15 -29.10
N GLY A 151 1.18 -14.22 -29.11
CA GLY A 151 1.23 -15.21 -30.19
C GLY A 151 2.23 -14.90 -31.30
N VAL A 152 2.84 -13.72 -31.30
CA VAL A 152 3.86 -13.26 -32.26
C VAL A 152 5.17 -12.91 -31.56
N THR A 153 5.08 -12.12 -30.52
CA THR A 153 6.23 -11.60 -29.76
C THR A 153 6.18 -12.11 -28.31
N THR A 154 7.32 -12.57 -27.82
CA THR A 154 7.49 -13.04 -26.44
C THR A 154 8.42 -12.11 -25.67
N VAL A 155 8.01 -11.73 -24.47
CA VAL A 155 8.80 -10.98 -23.50
C VAL A 155 9.10 -11.89 -22.32
N THR A 156 10.36 -11.91 -21.89
CA THR A 156 10.83 -12.66 -20.72
C THR A 156 11.83 -11.82 -19.93
N GLY A 157 11.88 -12.05 -18.63
CA GLY A 157 12.81 -11.37 -17.73
C GLY A 157 12.12 -10.42 -16.78
N SER A 158 12.92 -9.64 -16.09
CA SER A 158 12.49 -8.67 -15.09
C SER A 158 13.01 -7.28 -15.46
N GLU A 159 12.09 -6.33 -15.58
CA GLU A 159 12.41 -4.93 -15.85
C GLU A 159 11.70 -4.05 -14.81
N ASN A 160 12.28 -2.89 -14.53
CA ASN A 160 11.74 -1.97 -13.55
C ASN A 160 11.56 -0.55 -14.08
N ASN A 161 10.69 0.19 -13.45
CA ASN A 161 10.45 1.60 -13.74
C ASN A 161 10.06 2.36 -12.46
N VAL A 162 10.74 3.47 -12.21
CA VAL A 162 10.45 4.31 -11.04
C VAL A 162 9.41 5.34 -11.42
N VAL A 163 8.30 5.34 -10.69
CA VAL A 163 7.17 6.22 -10.91
C VAL A 163 6.77 6.96 -9.63
N PHE A 164 6.06 8.07 -9.78
CA PHE A 164 5.46 8.76 -8.64
C PHE A 164 4.44 7.85 -7.95
N ALA A 165 4.39 7.92 -6.61
CA ALA A 165 3.47 7.12 -5.81
C ALA A 165 2.90 7.92 -4.64
N GLY A 166 1.73 7.50 -4.20
CA GLY A 166 1.08 8.07 -3.03
C GLY A 166 0.18 7.07 -2.33
N GLN A 167 -0.10 7.34 -1.08
CA GLN A 167 -0.99 6.51 -0.27
C GLN A 167 -1.83 7.33 0.69
N ILE A 168 -2.97 6.75 1.06
CA ILE A 168 -3.77 7.16 2.21
C ILE A 168 -4.03 5.93 3.06
N PHE A 169 -4.05 6.11 4.37
CA PHE A 169 -4.25 5.01 5.29
C PHE A 169 -5.02 5.45 6.53
N ALA A 170 -5.71 4.48 7.14
CA ALA A 170 -6.41 4.68 8.40
C ALA A 170 -6.43 3.38 9.18
N GLY A 171 -6.49 3.46 10.51
CA GLY A 171 -6.50 2.26 11.32
C GLY A 171 -6.75 2.54 12.80
N LEU A 172 -6.59 1.46 13.55
CA LEU A 172 -6.67 1.45 14.99
C LEU A 172 -5.35 0.93 15.54
N ARG A 173 -4.77 1.69 16.46
CA ARG A 173 -3.62 1.28 17.25
C ARG A 173 -4.10 0.86 18.62
N PHE A 174 -3.57 -0.25 19.11
CA PHE A 174 -3.78 -0.73 20.46
C PHE A 174 -2.45 -0.71 21.22
N GLN A 175 -2.34 0.17 22.20
CA GLN A 175 -1.15 0.34 23.03
C GLN A 175 -1.05 -0.83 24.02
N LEU A 176 0.01 -1.63 23.90
CA LEU A 176 0.29 -2.77 24.80
C LEU A 176 1.10 -2.36 26.01
N THR A 177 2.09 -1.49 25.79
CA THR A 177 2.97 -0.92 26.82
C THR A 177 3.24 0.55 26.51
N GLY A 178 4.02 1.26 27.33
CA GLY A 178 4.43 2.63 27.00
C GLY A 178 5.21 2.77 25.70
N HIS A 179 5.83 1.70 25.21
CA HIS A 179 6.71 1.71 24.04
C HIS A 179 6.31 0.75 22.92
N LEU A 180 5.31 -0.11 23.12
CA LEU A 180 4.91 -1.13 22.15
C LEU A 180 3.42 -1.05 21.88
N SER A 181 3.06 -1.02 20.62
CA SER A 181 1.68 -1.10 20.15
C SER A 181 1.51 -2.07 18.98
N VAL A 182 0.26 -2.51 18.78
CA VAL A 182 -0.20 -3.27 17.62
C VAL A 182 -1.16 -2.38 16.85
N ASP A 183 -0.91 -2.24 15.57
CA ASP A 183 -1.76 -1.48 14.65
C ASP A 183 -2.53 -2.46 13.74
N LEU A 184 -3.80 -2.19 13.51
CA LEU A 184 -4.59 -2.80 12.43
C LEU A 184 -5.04 -1.67 11.51
N GLY A 185 -4.57 -1.67 10.28
CA GLY A 185 -4.79 -0.59 9.34
C GLY A 185 -5.24 -1.05 7.97
N TYR A 186 -5.94 -0.15 7.31
CA TYR A 186 -6.25 -0.20 5.89
C TYR A 186 -5.43 0.85 5.16
N LYS A 187 -4.86 0.47 4.01
CA LYS A 187 -4.01 1.32 3.18
C LYS A 187 -4.52 1.26 1.73
N TYR A 188 -4.74 2.41 1.15
CA TYR A 188 -4.92 2.58 -0.30
C TYR A 188 -3.64 3.19 -0.88
N PHE A 189 -3.01 2.48 -1.82
CA PHE A 189 -1.77 2.89 -2.47
C PHE A 189 -2.01 3.00 -3.97
N ALA A 190 -1.43 4.03 -4.61
CA ALA A 190 -1.54 4.26 -6.04
C ALA A 190 -0.20 4.73 -6.62
N THR A 191 0.09 4.29 -7.85
CA THR A 191 1.28 4.71 -8.61
C THR A 191 0.89 5.42 -9.91
N GLY A 192 1.85 6.15 -10.49
CA GLY A 192 1.82 6.55 -11.89
C GLY A 192 1.92 5.35 -12.84
N ASP A 193 1.78 5.61 -14.15
CA ASP A 193 1.78 4.58 -15.19
C ASP A 193 3.23 4.15 -15.51
N PRO A 194 3.64 2.90 -15.19
CA PRO A 194 4.97 2.41 -15.53
C PRO A 194 5.06 1.98 -17.00
N THR A 195 6.26 2.16 -17.57
CA THR A 195 6.63 1.63 -18.89
C THR A 195 7.97 0.93 -18.79
N PHE A 196 8.02 -0.32 -19.26
CA PHE A 196 9.19 -1.19 -19.20
C PHE A 196 9.75 -1.40 -20.59
N SER A 197 11.07 -1.32 -20.77
CA SER A 197 11.73 -1.49 -22.06
C SER A 197 12.53 -2.78 -22.08
N TYR A 198 12.11 -3.73 -22.93
CA TYR A 198 12.71 -5.06 -23.03
C TYR A 198 13.70 -5.19 -24.20
N PRO A 199 14.90 -5.79 -23.99
CA PRO A 199 15.79 -6.18 -25.07
C PRO A 199 15.19 -7.36 -25.89
N PRO A 200 15.61 -7.56 -27.17
CA PRO A 200 16.75 -6.92 -27.87
C PRO A 200 16.41 -5.61 -28.57
N SER A 201 15.17 -5.16 -28.54
CA SER A 201 14.77 -3.93 -29.22
C SER A 201 14.72 -2.78 -28.21
N PRO A 202 15.52 -1.70 -28.35
CA PRO A 202 15.43 -0.55 -27.46
C PRO A 202 14.08 0.20 -27.56
N ASN A 203 13.20 -0.24 -28.45
CA ASN A 203 11.88 0.37 -28.68
C ASN A 203 10.73 -0.61 -28.40
N PHE A 204 10.98 -1.76 -27.78
CA PHE A 204 9.91 -2.67 -27.40
C PHE A 204 9.47 -2.37 -25.97
N ASP A 205 8.46 -1.53 -25.86
CA ASP A 205 7.94 -1.06 -24.58
C ASP A 205 6.70 -1.85 -24.18
N VAL A 206 6.65 -2.21 -22.90
CA VAL A 206 5.51 -2.85 -22.22
C VAL A 206 4.97 -1.86 -21.20
N GLY A 207 3.74 -1.42 -21.36
CA GLY A 207 3.14 -0.39 -20.51
C GLY A 207 1.91 -0.87 -19.75
N PHE A 208 1.82 -0.48 -18.50
CA PHE A 208 0.64 -0.69 -17.66
C PHE A 208 0.11 0.64 -17.16
N ARG A 209 -1.18 0.69 -16.88
CA ARG A 209 -1.76 1.76 -16.08
C ARG A 209 -1.29 1.58 -14.64
N GLY A 210 -1.04 2.69 -13.95
CA GLY A 210 -0.55 2.69 -12.58
C GLY A 210 -1.35 1.80 -11.64
N ALA A 211 -0.65 1.07 -10.81
CA ALA A 211 -1.24 0.16 -9.85
C ALA A 211 -2.08 0.93 -8.81
N ARG A 212 -3.21 0.34 -8.45
CA ARG A 212 -4.05 0.78 -7.33
C ARG A 212 -4.30 -0.42 -6.45
N THR A 213 -3.94 -0.31 -5.18
CA THR A 213 -4.02 -1.44 -4.27
C THR A 213 -4.70 -1.08 -2.97
N HIS A 214 -5.42 -2.05 -2.43
CA HIS A 214 -6.06 -2.00 -1.12
C HIS A 214 -5.38 -3.05 -0.24
N SER A 215 -4.79 -2.65 0.87
CA SER A 215 -4.13 -3.58 1.79
C SER A 215 -4.74 -3.47 3.19
N VAL A 216 -4.83 -4.60 3.86
CA VAL A 216 -5.16 -4.66 5.29
C VAL A 216 -3.93 -5.18 6.01
N LEU A 217 -3.35 -4.37 6.87
CA LEU A 217 -2.06 -4.65 7.51
C LEU A 217 -2.23 -4.77 9.02
N ALA A 218 -1.62 -5.80 9.58
CA ALA A 218 -1.32 -5.87 11.00
C ALA A 218 0.14 -5.45 11.20
N ALA A 219 0.40 -4.51 12.11
CA ALA A 219 1.74 -3.99 12.32
C ALA A 219 2.12 -3.96 13.80
N LEU A 220 3.42 -4.10 14.05
CA LEU A 220 4.05 -3.79 15.32
C LEU A 220 4.70 -2.41 15.23
N ARG A 221 4.51 -1.59 16.25
CA ARG A 221 5.13 -0.28 16.39
C ARG A 221 5.84 -0.19 17.72
N PHE A 222 7.04 0.37 17.66
CA PHE A 222 7.90 0.67 18.79
C PHE A 222 8.11 2.18 18.85
N ASP A 223 7.74 2.78 19.97
CA ASP A 223 7.94 4.20 20.29
C ASP A 223 9.06 4.30 21.34
N PHE A 224 10.03 5.23 21.16
CA PHE A 224 11.23 5.37 22.00
C PHE A 224 11.25 6.70 22.76
#